data_9cea0379b0b7f2ab10bd07bb6c965af4
#
_entry.id   9cea0379b0b7f2ab10bd07bb6c965af4
#
_cell.length_a   1.000
_cell.length_b   1.000
_cell.length_c   1.000
_cell.angle_alpha   90.00
_cell.angle_beta   90.00
_cell.angle_gamma   90.00
#
_symmetry.space_group_name_H-M   'P 1'
#
loop_
_entity.id
_entity.type
_entity.pdbx_description
1 polymer ?
#
loop_
_entity_poly.entity_id
_entity_poly.type
_entity_poly.pdbx_seq_one_letter_code
_entity_poly.pdbx_strand_id
1 'polypeptide(L)'
;MTKQEFIKLEKYLKLNEHGDFVIDYDGDLDIIDFHTHMSNVLPLKSVDPKTIGNQLIYKTLPDIENMDLSVPYWTKIDSNEKRKGLGAIVKFSLNGYNILKDMANGGTYENCFRSQQENKIRCNVVLPLSTKKSDCSMEALKLVKEYPNQFMAFCSVHPHDPEAETKINNYKKLGFKGMKLKITEMELKDDYKPLIDLFKACYEADFPVLIHTGSLTHIKRENTSKLMWKLLNSSRVEFFGNLLEHLPKDFKFVFGHSGISEYQLVAKYLKEFPGSYAELSCQSAASIRYLIDEVGYERLLFGSDWPALPQALTLSRVLLATENDEEAREHILYKNASELLCL
;
A
#
# COMPACT_ATOMS: atom_id res chain seq x y z
N MET A 1 23.25 3.18 10.44
CA MET A 1 23.55 2.11 9.45
C MET A 1 23.50 2.70 8.06
N THR A 2 24.54 2.55 7.27
CA THR A 2 24.55 2.94 5.85
C THR A 2 23.77 1.93 5.02
N LYS A 3 23.38 2.28 3.78
CA LYS A 3 22.76 1.32 2.85
C LYS A 3 23.65 0.08 2.63
N GLN A 4 24.99 0.27 2.54
CA GLN A 4 25.94 -0.84 2.41
C GLN A 4 25.98 -1.76 3.65
N GLU A 5 25.83 -1.22 4.83
CA GLU A 5 25.72 -2.04 6.04
C GLU A 5 24.39 -2.78 6.10
N PHE A 6 23.30 -2.14 5.67
CA PHE A 6 21.98 -2.73 5.63
C PHE A 6 21.91 -3.94 4.68
N ILE A 7 22.38 -3.83 3.44
CA ILE A 7 22.34 -4.94 2.49
C ILE A 7 23.19 -6.15 2.90
N LYS A 8 24.19 -5.98 3.78
CA LYS A 8 24.93 -7.13 4.33
C LYS A 8 24.10 -7.99 5.26
N LEU A 9 22.99 -7.46 5.78
CA LEU A 9 22.04 -8.15 6.64
C LEU A 9 20.88 -8.77 5.84
N GLU A 10 20.80 -8.46 4.54
CA GLU A 10 19.69 -8.82 3.67
C GLU A 10 20.12 -9.84 2.62
N LYS A 11 19.47 -10.99 2.58
CA LYS A 11 19.84 -12.07 1.67
C LYS A 11 19.54 -11.77 0.19
N TYR A 12 18.48 -10.99 -0.07
CA TYR A 12 17.94 -10.79 -1.40
C TYR A 12 17.99 -9.33 -1.86
N LEU A 13 18.85 -8.49 -1.27
CA LEU A 13 19.04 -7.10 -1.66
C LEU A 13 20.48 -6.80 -2.04
N LYS A 14 20.63 -6.01 -3.09
CA LYS A 14 21.90 -5.35 -3.43
C LYS A 14 21.67 -3.88 -3.78
N LEU A 15 22.73 -3.13 -3.92
CA LEU A 15 22.70 -1.79 -4.49
C LEU A 15 23.13 -1.84 -5.95
N ASN A 16 22.41 -1.12 -6.81
CA ASN A 16 22.83 -0.88 -8.18
C ASN A 16 23.94 0.20 -8.24
N GLU A 17 24.41 0.53 -9.44
CA GLU A 17 25.44 1.55 -9.68
C GLU A 17 25.05 2.95 -9.19
N HIS A 18 23.77 3.22 -9.04
CA HIS A 18 23.20 4.47 -8.54
C HIS A 18 23.00 4.49 -7.02
N GLY A 19 23.24 3.36 -6.34
CA GLY A 19 23.03 3.21 -4.91
C GLY A 19 21.55 3.02 -4.53
N ASP A 20 20.71 2.56 -5.47
CA ASP A 20 19.32 2.19 -5.21
C ASP A 20 19.23 0.72 -4.81
N PHE A 21 18.26 0.38 -3.96
CA PHE A 21 17.97 -1.02 -3.61
C PHE A 21 17.35 -1.73 -4.80
N VAL A 22 17.96 -2.85 -5.18
CA VAL A 22 17.45 -3.75 -6.21
C VAL A 22 17.50 -5.18 -5.71
N ILE A 23 16.67 -6.03 -6.30
CA ILE A 23 16.60 -7.44 -5.90
C ILE A 23 17.87 -8.19 -6.32
N ASP A 24 18.37 -9.04 -5.44
CA ASP A 24 19.48 -9.96 -5.69
C ASP A 24 18.94 -11.39 -5.69
N TYR A 25 18.33 -11.78 -6.81
CA TYR A 25 17.69 -13.08 -6.98
C TYR A 25 17.75 -13.52 -8.44
N ASP A 26 18.35 -14.68 -8.69
CA ASP A 26 18.61 -15.21 -10.05
C ASP A 26 17.44 -16.01 -10.62
N GLY A 27 16.47 -16.44 -9.78
CA GLY A 27 15.31 -17.20 -10.25
C GLY A 27 14.37 -16.36 -11.13
N ASP A 28 13.60 -17.08 -11.96
CA ASP A 28 12.52 -16.43 -12.73
C ASP A 28 11.38 -16.02 -11.80
N LEU A 29 10.88 -14.82 -12.00
CA LEU A 29 9.76 -14.26 -11.25
C LEU A 29 8.78 -13.60 -12.22
N ASP A 30 7.51 -13.89 -12.05
CA ASP A 30 6.42 -13.13 -12.66
C ASP A 30 5.77 -12.31 -11.53
N ILE A 31 5.75 -10.99 -11.65
CA ILE A 31 5.39 -10.12 -10.53
C ILE A 31 4.40 -9.05 -10.96
N ILE A 32 3.28 -8.99 -10.24
CA ILE A 32 2.36 -7.84 -10.24
C ILE A 32 2.54 -7.10 -8.92
N ASP A 33 3.00 -5.85 -8.99
CA ASP A 33 3.01 -4.97 -7.83
C ASP A 33 1.63 -4.33 -7.66
N PHE A 34 0.90 -4.83 -6.67
CA PHE A 34 -0.50 -4.45 -6.44
C PHE A 34 -0.67 -3.08 -5.78
N HIS A 35 0.43 -2.40 -5.41
CA HIS A 35 0.35 -1.14 -4.67
C HIS A 35 1.45 -0.15 -5.08
N THR A 36 1.12 0.72 -6.05
CA THR A 36 2.03 1.78 -6.48
C THR A 36 1.33 3.12 -6.65
N HIS A 37 2.08 4.21 -6.47
CA HIS A 37 1.61 5.59 -6.63
C HIS A 37 2.51 6.36 -7.59
N MET A 38 1.93 6.88 -8.67
CA MET A 38 2.67 7.74 -9.62
C MET A 38 2.53 9.22 -9.24
N SER A 39 3.46 10.05 -9.67
CA SER A 39 3.47 11.50 -9.38
C SER A 39 2.16 12.20 -9.71
N ASN A 40 1.56 11.85 -10.86
CA ASN A 40 0.35 12.48 -11.39
C ASN A 40 -0.96 11.98 -10.74
N VAL A 41 -0.91 10.95 -9.90
CA VAL A 41 -2.10 10.43 -9.20
C VAL A 41 -2.14 10.80 -7.72
N LEU A 42 -1.26 11.71 -7.30
CA LEU A 42 -1.22 12.25 -5.94
C LEU A 42 -1.94 13.61 -5.86
N PRO A 43 -2.57 13.96 -4.74
CA PRO A 43 -3.31 15.22 -4.59
C PRO A 43 -2.37 16.41 -4.34
N LEU A 44 -1.20 16.43 -4.94
CA LEU A 44 -0.20 17.49 -4.86
C LEU A 44 0.23 17.90 -6.26
N LYS A 45 0.66 19.16 -6.40
CA LYS A 45 1.33 19.58 -7.63
C LYS A 45 2.66 18.84 -7.72
N SER A 46 2.76 17.91 -8.65
CA SER A 46 3.94 17.09 -8.89
C SER A 46 4.80 17.69 -10.00
N VAL A 47 6.01 17.17 -10.14
CA VAL A 47 6.82 17.31 -11.37
C VAL A 47 6.08 16.66 -12.54
N ASP A 48 6.41 17.01 -13.76
CA ASP A 48 5.95 16.30 -14.94
C ASP A 48 6.32 14.80 -14.76
N PRO A 49 5.34 13.88 -14.80
CA PRO A 49 5.62 12.45 -14.60
C PRO A 49 6.58 11.86 -15.64
N LYS A 50 6.76 12.52 -16.78
CA LYS A 50 7.73 12.16 -17.83
C LYS A 50 9.13 12.72 -17.56
N THR A 51 9.31 13.53 -16.53
CA THR A 51 10.64 14.07 -16.18
C THR A 51 11.50 12.94 -15.62
N ILE A 52 12.75 12.86 -16.08
CA ILE A 52 13.76 12.01 -15.45
C ILE A 52 13.99 12.55 -14.03
N GLY A 53 13.36 11.92 -13.06
CA GLY A 53 13.48 12.32 -11.67
C GLY A 53 14.89 12.04 -11.16
N ASN A 54 15.46 12.99 -10.40
CA ASN A 54 16.59 12.67 -9.56
C ASN A 54 16.17 11.55 -8.60
N GLN A 55 17.07 10.62 -8.34
CA GLN A 55 16.92 9.39 -7.54
C GLN A 55 16.58 9.62 -6.05
N LEU A 56 15.76 10.59 -5.76
CA LEU A 56 15.40 10.96 -4.40
C LEU A 56 14.29 10.10 -3.78
N ILE A 57 13.89 9.03 -4.46
CA ILE A 57 12.82 8.13 -4.06
C ILE A 57 13.02 7.63 -2.62
N TYR A 58 14.26 7.57 -2.15
CA TYR A 58 14.61 6.89 -0.91
C TYR A 58 15.06 7.80 0.25
N LYS A 59 14.82 9.10 0.16
CA LYS A 59 15.03 9.99 1.32
C LYS A 59 14.05 9.74 2.46
N THR A 60 12.94 9.08 2.16
CA THR A 60 11.88 8.76 3.13
C THR A 60 11.95 7.36 3.70
N LEU A 61 12.97 6.58 3.38
CA LEU A 61 13.17 5.33 4.10
C LEU A 61 13.12 5.62 5.59
N PRO A 62 12.32 4.86 6.34
CA PRO A 62 12.39 4.92 7.78
C PRO A 62 13.85 4.73 8.18
N ASP A 63 14.25 5.43 9.20
CA ASP A 63 15.64 5.43 9.71
C ASP A 63 16.22 4.02 9.69
N ILE A 64 17.06 3.75 8.68
CA ILE A 64 17.63 2.42 8.41
C ILE A 64 18.44 1.94 9.62
N GLU A 65 18.96 2.87 10.44
CA GLU A 65 19.70 2.56 11.67
C GLU A 65 18.85 1.81 12.69
N ASN A 66 17.55 1.86 12.51
CA ASN A 66 16.59 1.31 13.44
C ASN A 66 15.68 0.23 12.83
N MET A 67 15.92 -0.31 11.64
CA MET A 67 15.12 -1.39 11.10
C MET A 67 15.40 -2.72 11.83
N ASP A 68 14.36 -3.23 12.45
CA ASP A 68 14.30 -4.60 12.92
C ASP A 68 13.60 -5.43 11.82
N LEU A 69 14.33 -6.39 11.26
CA LEU A 69 13.84 -7.22 10.16
C LEU A 69 12.69 -8.14 10.57
N SER A 70 12.50 -8.33 11.87
CA SER A 70 11.41 -9.14 12.44
C SER A 70 10.08 -8.40 12.58
N VAL A 71 10.06 -7.07 12.35
CA VAL A 71 8.86 -6.23 12.49
C VAL A 71 8.58 -5.43 11.22
N PRO A 72 7.32 -5.02 11.00
CA PRO A 72 6.98 -4.14 9.88
C PRO A 72 7.81 -2.85 9.88
N TYR A 73 8.16 -2.32 8.71
CA TYR A 73 9.07 -1.19 8.53
C TYR A 73 8.76 0.06 9.35
N TRP A 74 7.48 0.31 9.59
CA TRP A 74 7.03 1.51 10.30
C TRP A 74 7.11 1.38 11.83
N THR A 75 7.54 0.23 12.37
CA THR A 75 7.36 -0.08 13.79
C THR A 75 8.53 0.28 14.67
N LYS A 76 9.67 0.68 14.14
CA LYS A 76 10.75 1.19 15.00
C LYS A 76 10.63 2.67 15.39
N ILE A 77 9.43 3.10 15.59
CA ILE A 77 9.19 4.31 16.37
C ILE A 77 9.42 3.91 17.83
N ASP A 78 10.35 4.59 18.50
CA ASP A 78 10.56 4.39 19.92
C ASP A 78 9.21 4.49 20.65
N SER A 79 8.74 3.36 21.20
CA SER A 79 7.46 3.29 21.91
C SER A 79 7.42 4.24 23.13
N ASN A 80 8.57 4.70 23.59
CA ASN A 80 8.75 5.64 24.69
C ASN A 80 8.79 7.10 24.21
N GLU A 81 8.85 7.36 22.87
CA GLU A 81 8.83 8.73 22.35
C GLU A 81 7.56 9.45 22.79
N LYS A 82 7.75 10.59 23.45
CA LYS A 82 6.63 11.42 23.90
C LYS A 82 6.11 12.27 22.74
N ARG A 83 4.89 11.98 22.28
CA ARG A 83 4.19 12.69 21.20
C ARG A 83 3.02 13.50 21.77
N LYS A 84 3.34 14.46 22.64
CA LYS A 84 2.37 15.32 23.31
C LYS A 84 2.52 16.79 22.84
N GLY A 85 1.41 17.51 22.87
CA GLY A 85 1.37 18.93 22.55
C GLY A 85 1.29 19.25 21.06
N LEU A 86 1.12 20.55 20.77
CA LEU A 86 0.92 21.06 19.41
C LEU A 86 2.13 20.80 18.51
N GLY A 87 3.34 20.95 19.05
CA GLY A 87 4.57 20.70 18.29
C GLY A 87 4.67 19.27 17.71
N ALA A 88 4.21 18.26 18.45
CA ALA A 88 4.18 16.89 17.96
C ALA A 88 3.18 16.72 16.80
N ILE A 89 2.03 17.39 16.86
CA ILE A 89 1.02 17.37 15.78
C ILE A 89 1.57 18.05 14.54
N VAL A 90 2.20 19.22 14.70
CA VAL A 90 2.81 19.96 13.58
C VAL A 90 3.92 19.11 12.93
N LYS A 91 4.82 18.50 13.74
CA LYS A 91 5.88 17.62 13.24
C LYS A 91 5.30 16.43 12.47
N PHE A 92 4.25 15.79 12.98
CA PHE A 92 3.57 14.67 12.30
C PHE A 92 2.98 15.09 10.95
N SER A 93 2.29 16.23 10.92
CA SER A 93 1.70 16.77 9.68
C SER A 93 2.76 17.18 8.64
N LEU A 94 3.85 17.80 9.09
CA LEU A 94 4.98 18.17 8.22
C LEU A 94 5.68 16.93 7.66
N ASN A 95 5.87 15.89 8.47
CA ASN A 95 6.44 14.63 7.99
C ASN A 95 5.55 13.99 6.93
N GLY A 96 4.23 13.92 7.17
CA GLY A 96 3.28 13.41 6.18
C GLY A 96 3.31 14.21 4.87
N TYR A 97 3.36 15.54 4.95
CA TYR A 97 3.50 16.39 3.76
C TYR A 97 4.81 16.15 3.02
N ASN A 98 5.93 16.03 3.74
CA ASN A 98 7.25 15.76 3.13
C ASN A 98 7.27 14.39 2.42
N ILE A 99 6.68 13.35 3.03
CA ILE A 99 6.55 12.03 2.39
C ILE A 99 5.77 12.17 1.07
N LEU A 100 4.59 12.80 1.09
CA LEU A 100 3.81 13.00 -0.13
C LEU A 100 4.55 13.82 -1.19
N LYS A 101 5.29 14.84 -0.77
CA LYS A 101 6.12 15.65 -1.67
C LYS A 101 7.24 14.83 -2.30
N ASP A 102 7.92 14.01 -1.52
CA ASP A 102 8.99 13.15 -2.02
C ASP A 102 8.43 12.06 -2.97
N MET A 103 7.27 11.48 -2.65
CA MET A 103 6.54 10.59 -3.56
C MET A 103 6.17 11.30 -4.88
N ALA A 104 5.66 12.53 -4.80
CA ALA A 104 5.31 13.31 -5.99
C ALA A 104 6.54 13.65 -6.86
N ASN A 105 7.69 13.86 -6.27
CA ASN A 105 8.94 14.13 -6.99
C ASN A 105 9.62 12.87 -7.52
N GLY A 106 9.52 11.76 -6.80
CA GLY A 106 10.19 10.48 -7.12
C GLY A 106 9.37 9.55 -7.99
N GLY A 107 8.03 9.66 -7.96
CA GLY A 107 7.10 8.76 -8.64
C GLY A 107 6.97 9.02 -10.15
N THR A 108 8.05 9.29 -10.86
CA THR A 108 8.07 9.53 -12.30
C THR A 108 8.05 8.22 -13.11
N TYR A 109 7.65 8.28 -14.37
CA TYR A 109 7.60 7.11 -15.25
C TYR A 109 8.98 6.47 -15.42
N GLU A 110 9.99 7.27 -15.68
CA GLU A 110 11.35 6.79 -15.86
C GLU A 110 11.89 6.06 -14.62
N ASN A 111 11.65 6.62 -13.43
CA ASN A 111 12.00 5.96 -12.19
C ASN A 111 11.25 4.65 -11.99
N CYS A 112 9.96 4.61 -12.36
CA CYS A 112 9.14 3.42 -12.26
C CYS A 112 9.61 2.32 -13.21
N PHE A 113 9.84 2.64 -14.49
CA PHE A 113 10.32 1.68 -15.48
C PHE A 113 11.67 1.09 -15.10
N ARG A 114 12.59 1.94 -14.64
CA ARG A 114 13.88 1.46 -14.13
C ARG A 114 13.68 0.50 -12.94
N SER A 115 12.87 0.88 -11.97
CA SER A 115 12.58 0.02 -10.82
C SER A 115 11.91 -1.29 -11.22
N GLN A 116 10.95 -1.27 -12.16
CA GLN A 116 10.34 -2.49 -12.72
C GLN A 116 11.39 -3.40 -13.35
N GLN A 117 12.23 -2.85 -14.22
CA GLN A 117 13.26 -3.61 -14.93
C GLN A 117 14.27 -4.23 -13.97
N GLU A 118 14.79 -3.44 -13.02
CA GLU A 118 15.80 -3.87 -12.06
C GLU A 118 15.27 -4.89 -11.04
N ASN A 119 13.94 -4.90 -10.79
CA ASN A 119 13.29 -5.79 -9.83
C ASN A 119 12.41 -6.87 -10.48
N LYS A 120 12.52 -7.08 -11.79
CA LYS A 120 11.76 -8.11 -12.53
C LYS A 120 10.23 -7.96 -12.42
N ILE A 121 9.73 -6.74 -12.20
CA ILE A 121 8.29 -6.48 -12.05
C ILE A 121 7.67 -6.32 -13.44
N ARG A 122 6.71 -7.17 -13.74
CA ARG A 122 6.00 -7.17 -15.01
C ARG A 122 5.01 -6.01 -15.13
N CYS A 123 4.24 -5.79 -14.08
CA CYS A 123 3.16 -4.81 -14.11
C CYS A 123 2.92 -4.19 -12.73
N ASN A 124 2.55 -2.92 -12.72
CA ASN A 124 2.16 -2.18 -11.52
C ASN A 124 0.68 -1.83 -11.54
N VAL A 125 -0.01 -1.99 -10.42
CA VAL A 125 -1.34 -1.44 -10.19
C VAL A 125 -1.19 -0.02 -9.64
N VAL A 126 -1.62 0.96 -10.44
CA VAL A 126 -1.54 2.39 -10.07
C VAL A 126 -2.75 2.77 -9.24
N LEU A 127 -2.49 3.24 -8.03
CA LEU A 127 -3.49 3.58 -7.03
C LEU A 127 -3.57 5.11 -6.85
N PRO A 128 -4.59 5.79 -7.38
CA PRO A 128 -4.74 7.22 -7.18
C PRO A 128 -5.15 7.54 -5.75
N LEU A 129 -4.67 8.67 -5.24
CA LEU A 129 -5.05 9.24 -3.95
C LEU A 129 -5.95 10.45 -4.18
N SER A 130 -7.23 10.22 -4.36
CA SER A 130 -8.21 11.29 -4.49
C SER A 130 -8.61 11.84 -3.13
N THR A 131 -8.99 13.11 -3.12
CA THR A 131 -9.55 13.80 -1.95
C THR A 131 -10.96 14.24 -2.28
N LYS A 132 -11.70 14.76 -1.29
CA LYS A 132 -13.02 15.35 -1.53
C LYS A 132 -13.03 16.44 -2.62
N LYS A 133 -11.87 17.07 -2.90
CA LYS A 133 -11.73 18.19 -3.85
C LYS A 133 -11.00 17.84 -5.14
N SER A 134 -10.37 16.68 -5.21
CA SER A 134 -9.58 16.25 -6.37
C SER A 134 -9.79 14.78 -6.66
N ASP A 135 -10.06 14.47 -7.91
CA ASP A 135 -10.13 13.11 -8.42
C ASP A 135 -8.97 12.90 -9.40
N CYS A 136 -8.05 12.02 -9.03
CA CYS A 136 -6.87 11.68 -9.82
C CYS A 136 -7.05 10.41 -10.65
N SER A 137 -8.24 9.82 -10.69
CA SER A 137 -8.49 8.54 -11.38
C SER A 137 -8.19 8.63 -12.89
N MET A 138 -8.62 9.70 -13.53
CA MET A 138 -8.41 9.85 -14.96
C MET A 138 -6.94 9.98 -15.37
N GLU A 139 -6.08 10.48 -14.47
CA GLU A 139 -4.64 10.54 -14.72
C GLU A 139 -4.02 9.12 -14.68
N ALA A 140 -4.49 8.25 -13.80
CA ALA A 140 -4.09 6.84 -13.79
C ALA A 140 -4.52 6.13 -15.09
N LEU A 141 -5.72 6.41 -15.59
CA LEU A 141 -6.21 5.82 -16.84
C LEU A 141 -5.40 6.28 -18.06
N LYS A 142 -4.97 7.54 -18.11
CA LYS A 142 -4.09 8.03 -19.19
C LYS A 142 -2.78 7.25 -19.24
N LEU A 143 -2.18 6.99 -18.08
CA LEU A 143 -0.96 6.21 -17.96
C LEU A 143 -1.14 4.78 -18.50
N VAL A 144 -2.23 4.11 -18.13
CA VAL A 144 -2.53 2.75 -18.62
C VAL A 144 -2.74 2.73 -20.13
N LYS A 145 -3.39 3.74 -20.70
CA LYS A 145 -3.56 3.84 -22.16
C LYS A 145 -2.24 4.03 -22.91
N GLU A 146 -1.31 4.75 -22.32
CA GLU A 146 0.02 5.00 -22.89
C GLU A 146 0.94 3.76 -22.72
N TYR A 147 0.83 3.03 -21.61
CA TYR A 147 1.68 1.89 -21.27
C TYR A 147 0.86 0.67 -20.77
N PRO A 148 0.04 0.05 -21.64
CA PRO A 148 -0.94 -0.97 -21.22
C PRO A 148 -0.34 -2.27 -20.73
N ASN A 149 0.93 -2.55 -21.05
CA ASN A 149 1.61 -3.77 -20.59
C ASN A 149 2.32 -3.59 -19.23
N GLN A 150 2.57 -2.34 -18.83
CA GLN A 150 3.30 -2.02 -17.61
C GLN A 150 2.40 -1.57 -16.46
N PHE A 151 1.17 -1.13 -16.76
CA PHE A 151 0.29 -0.57 -15.75
C PHE A 151 -1.15 -1.04 -15.87
N MET A 152 -1.78 -1.22 -14.72
CA MET A 152 -3.22 -1.28 -14.52
C MET A 152 -3.65 -0.15 -13.58
N ALA A 153 -4.89 0.32 -13.68
CA ALA A 153 -5.36 1.42 -12.85
C ALA A 153 -6.52 1.01 -11.96
N PHE A 154 -6.47 1.46 -10.71
CA PHE A 154 -7.64 1.60 -9.86
C PHE A 154 -8.17 3.03 -9.95
N CYS A 155 -9.47 3.21 -9.70
CA CYS A 155 -10.05 4.52 -9.47
C CYS A 155 -10.02 4.89 -7.99
N SER A 156 -10.42 6.11 -7.65
CA SER A 156 -10.60 6.55 -6.27
C SER A 156 -11.80 7.49 -6.20
N VAL A 157 -12.80 7.12 -5.42
CA VAL A 157 -14.03 7.90 -5.25
C VAL A 157 -14.22 8.20 -3.76
N HIS A 158 -14.49 9.46 -3.43
CA HIS A 158 -14.70 9.84 -2.03
C HIS A 158 -16.11 9.40 -1.58
N PRO A 159 -16.30 8.80 -0.37
CA PRO A 159 -17.60 8.33 0.08
C PRO A 159 -18.72 9.38 0.10
N HIS A 160 -18.38 10.64 0.39
CA HIS A 160 -19.33 11.76 0.37
C HIS A 160 -19.50 12.40 -1.03
N ASP A 161 -19.05 11.76 -2.10
CA ASP A 161 -19.36 12.22 -3.46
C ASP A 161 -20.82 11.86 -3.79
N PRO A 162 -21.67 12.83 -4.13
CA PRO A 162 -23.08 12.55 -4.41
C PRO A 162 -23.29 11.67 -5.66
N GLU A 163 -22.28 11.57 -6.53
CA GLU A 163 -22.30 10.75 -7.74
C GLU A 163 -21.45 9.46 -7.60
N ALA A 164 -21.11 9.05 -6.37
CA ALA A 164 -20.17 7.95 -6.12
C ALA A 164 -20.51 6.67 -6.87
N GLU A 165 -21.76 6.20 -6.79
CA GLU A 165 -22.24 5.00 -7.48
C GLU A 165 -22.14 5.15 -9.00
N THR A 166 -22.59 6.27 -9.55
CA THR A 166 -22.52 6.56 -10.99
C THR A 166 -21.06 6.56 -11.47
N LYS A 167 -20.16 7.14 -10.69
CA LYS A 167 -18.71 7.16 -11.01
C LYS A 167 -18.11 5.75 -10.99
N ILE A 168 -18.41 4.91 -10.00
CA ILE A 168 -17.95 3.52 -9.96
C ILE A 168 -18.36 2.77 -11.23
N ASN A 169 -19.65 2.85 -11.60
CA ASN A 169 -20.16 2.21 -12.81
C ASN A 169 -19.50 2.73 -14.10
N ASN A 170 -19.22 4.03 -14.18
CA ASN A 170 -18.54 4.62 -15.32
C ASN A 170 -17.06 4.20 -15.38
N TYR A 171 -16.36 4.14 -14.25
CA TYR A 171 -14.98 3.71 -14.16
C TYR A 171 -14.81 2.24 -14.53
N LYS A 172 -15.77 1.37 -14.18
CA LYS A 172 -15.79 -0.03 -14.66
C LYS A 172 -15.80 -0.08 -16.20
N LYS A 173 -16.70 0.69 -16.84
CA LYS A 173 -16.80 0.76 -18.31
C LYS A 173 -15.55 1.33 -18.97
N LEU A 174 -14.81 2.20 -18.29
CA LEU A 174 -13.57 2.78 -18.78
C LEU A 174 -12.36 1.83 -18.65
N GLY A 175 -12.50 0.69 -17.97
CA GLY A 175 -11.46 -0.32 -17.84
C GLY A 175 -10.63 -0.25 -16.57
N PHE A 176 -11.06 0.51 -15.57
CA PHE A 176 -10.45 0.42 -14.24
C PHE A 176 -10.66 -0.98 -13.66
N LYS A 177 -9.67 -1.46 -12.89
CA LYS A 177 -9.64 -2.81 -12.34
C LYS A 177 -10.10 -2.91 -10.89
N GLY A 178 -10.36 -1.79 -10.22
CA GLY A 178 -10.79 -1.73 -8.83
C GLY A 178 -10.80 -0.29 -8.29
N MET A 179 -10.98 -0.16 -6.98
CA MET A 179 -10.98 1.13 -6.29
C MET A 179 -9.91 1.19 -5.20
N LYS A 180 -9.18 2.29 -5.12
CA LYS A 180 -8.33 2.65 -3.99
C LYS A 180 -9.03 3.66 -3.13
N LEU A 181 -9.00 3.44 -1.82
CA LEU A 181 -9.48 4.42 -0.86
C LEU A 181 -8.46 4.67 0.24
N LYS A 182 -8.20 5.95 0.52
CA LYS A 182 -7.48 6.40 1.71
C LYS A 182 -8.39 7.37 2.44
N ILE A 183 -9.07 6.86 3.43
CA ILE A 183 -9.97 7.63 4.29
C ILE A 183 -9.71 7.24 5.75
N THR A 184 -9.94 8.15 6.65
CA THR A 184 -9.79 7.92 8.07
C THR A 184 -11.15 7.91 8.76
N GLU A 185 -11.27 7.18 9.87
CA GLU A 185 -12.44 7.21 10.72
C GLU A 185 -12.83 8.65 11.12
N MET A 186 -11.83 9.53 11.31
CA MET A 186 -12.05 10.93 11.65
C MET A 186 -12.72 11.73 10.53
N GLU A 187 -12.48 11.41 9.27
CA GLU A 187 -13.07 12.10 8.12
C GLU A 187 -14.54 11.73 7.94
N LEU A 188 -14.95 10.54 8.40
CA LEU A 188 -16.33 10.06 8.33
C LEU A 188 -17.24 10.65 9.41
N LYS A 189 -16.68 11.23 10.49
CA LYS A 189 -17.42 11.91 11.56
C LYS A 189 -18.57 11.09 12.16
N ASP A 190 -18.34 9.81 12.37
CA ASP A 190 -19.31 8.82 12.89
C ASP A 190 -20.51 8.52 11.94
N ASP A 191 -20.50 9.02 10.70
CA ASP A 191 -21.46 8.65 9.65
C ASP A 191 -20.79 7.68 8.65
N TYR A 192 -20.99 6.40 8.86
CA TYR A 192 -20.39 5.33 8.05
C TYR A 192 -21.25 4.91 6.86
N LYS A 193 -22.50 5.36 6.81
CA LYS A 193 -23.42 4.98 5.73
C LYS A 193 -22.87 5.30 4.33
N PRO A 194 -22.31 6.50 4.04
CA PRO A 194 -21.77 6.78 2.72
C PRO A 194 -20.64 5.83 2.31
N LEU A 195 -19.81 5.38 3.26
CA LEU A 195 -18.76 4.42 2.99
C LEU A 195 -19.32 3.01 2.71
N ILE A 196 -20.33 2.58 3.46
CA ILE A 196 -21.01 1.31 3.22
C ILE A 196 -21.70 1.33 1.85
N ASP A 197 -22.38 2.41 1.50
CA ASP A 197 -23.06 2.56 0.21
C ASP A 197 -22.04 2.53 -0.95
N LEU A 198 -20.90 3.19 -0.80
CA LEU A 198 -19.81 3.13 -1.78
C LEU A 198 -19.26 1.70 -1.95
N PHE A 199 -19.07 0.96 -0.85
CA PHE A 199 -18.61 -0.43 -0.91
C PHE A 199 -19.63 -1.35 -1.59
N LYS A 200 -20.94 -1.13 -1.35
CA LYS A 200 -22.02 -1.86 -2.05
C LYS A 200 -21.97 -1.59 -3.56
N ALA A 201 -21.78 -0.33 -3.97
CA ALA A 201 -21.63 0.01 -5.39
C ALA A 201 -20.38 -0.68 -6.00
N CYS A 202 -19.29 -0.79 -5.26
CA CYS A 202 -18.11 -1.53 -5.71
C CYS A 202 -18.39 -3.04 -5.80
N TYR A 203 -19.13 -3.61 -4.86
CA TYR A 203 -19.54 -5.02 -4.91
C TYR A 203 -20.40 -5.32 -6.15
N GLU A 204 -21.41 -4.50 -6.42
CA GLU A 204 -22.27 -4.63 -7.59
C GLU A 204 -21.52 -4.47 -8.91
N ALA A 205 -20.48 -3.63 -8.95
CA ALA A 205 -19.59 -3.45 -10.08
C ALA A 205 -18.51 -4.55 -10.19
N ASP A 206 -18.45 -5.49 -9.27
CA ASP A 206 -17.37 -6.47 -9.14
C ASP A 206 -15.98 -5.79 -9.11
N PHE A 207 -15.85 -4.75 -8.30
CA PHE A 207 -14.61 -4.04 -8.06
C PHE A 207 -13.95 -4.47 -6.76
N PRO A 208 -12.72 -5.00 -6.77
CA PRO A 208 -11.93 -5.10 -5.57
C PRO A 208 -11.63 -3.70 -5.02
N VAL A 209 -11.70 -3.59 -3.69
CA VAL A 209 -11.44 -2.31 -2.99
C VAL A 209 -10.21 -2.45 -2.12
N LEU A 210 -9.13 -1.76 -2.49
CA LEU A 210 -7.95 -1.63 -1.62
C LEU A 210 -8.10 -0.39 -0.76
N ILE A 211 -8.18 -0.60 0.55
CA ILE A 211 -8.24 0.49 1.53
C ILE A 211 -6.93 0.58 2.32
N HIS A 212 -6.44 1.81 2.52
CA HIS A 212 -5.31 2.04 3.39
C HIS A 212 -5.69 1.70 4.83
N THR A 213 -5.05 0.72 5.42
CA THR A 213 -5.27 0.30 6.81
C THR A 213 -3.97 0.31 7.61
N GLY A 214 -4.10 0.42 8.90
CA GLY A 214 -3.01 0.28 9.85
C GLY A 214 -3.02 1.34 10.94
N SER A 215 -2.55 0.93 12.09
CA SER A 215 -2.34 1.80 13.22
C SER A 215 -0.93 1.63 13.77
N LEU A 216 -0.46 2.67 14.45
CA LEU A 216 0.82 2.66 15.13
C LEU A 216 0.62 2.31 16.61
N THR A 217 -0.01 1.16 16.87
CA THR A 217 -0.40 0.70 18.20
C THR A 217 0.77 0.42 19.14
N HIS A 218 1.98 0.25 18.59
CA HIS A 218 3.20 0.11 19.38
C HIS A 218 3.56 1.41 20.14
N ILE A 219 3.00 2.57 19.75
CA ILE A 219 3.17 3.82 20.50
C ILE A 219 2.23 3.78 21.70
N LYS A 220 2.79 3.90 22.90
CA LYS A 220 2.00 3.87 24.12
C LYS A 220 1.02 5.05 24.21
N ARG A 221 -0.23 4.77 24.53
CA ARG A 221 -1.30 5.78 24.65
C ARG A 221 -0.92 6.91 25.63
N GLU A 222 -0.26 6.60 26.71
CA GLU A 222 0.21 7.54 27.73
C GLU A 222 1.26 8.54 27.21
N ASN A 223 1.96 8.19 26.14
CA ASN A 223 2.98 9.02 25.50
C ASN A 223 2.41 9.95 24.41
N THR A 224 1.09 9.92 24.17
CA THR A 224 0.44 10.75 23.16
C THR A 224 -0.59 11.69 23.75
N SER A 225 -0.90 12.81 23.05
CA SER A 225 -2.13 13.57 23.31
C SER A 225 -3.34 12.84 22.74
N LYS A 226 -4.55 13.20 23.18
CA LYS A 226 -5.81 12.61 22.67
C LYS A 226 -5.94 12.76 21.15
N LEU A 227 -5.61 13.92 20.61
CA LEU A 227 -5.67 14.16 19.17
C LEU A 227 -4.59 13.38 18.43
N MET A 228 -3.34 13.38 18.92
CA MET A 228 -2.26 12.60 18.30
C MET A 228 -2.60 11.10 18.26
N TRP A 229 -3.15 10.56 19.36
CA TRP A 229 -3.59 9.17 19.39
C TRP A 229 -4.63 8.87 18.30
N LYS A 230 -5.64 9.73 18.15
CA LYS A 230 -6.64 9.59 17.08
C LYS A 230 -6.02 9.64 15.69
N LEU A 231 -5.07 10.54 15.45
CA LEU A 231 -4.37 10.64 14.16
C LEU A 231 -3.57 9.37 13.84
N LEU A 232 -2.81 8.86 14.81
CA LEU A 232 -1.98 7.66 14.65
C LEU A 232 -2.81 6.37 14.45
N ASN A 233 -4.06 6.37 14.89
CA ASN A 233 -4.93 5.20 14.88
C ASN A 233 -6.24 5.46 14.10
N SER A 234 -6.23 6.36 13.14
CA SER A 234 -7.42 6.73 12.39
C SER A 234 -7.76 5.80 11.21
N SER A 235 -6.89 4.84 10.91
CA SER A 235 -7.07 3.83 9.86
C SER A 235 -6.98 2.41 10.43
N ARG A 236 -7.53 2.19 11.64
CA ARG A 236 -7.46 0.91 12.34
C ARG A 236 -8.12 -0.22 11.54
N VAL A 237 -7.49 -1.39 11.57
CA VAL A 237 -8.03 -2.60 10.95
C VAL A 237 -9.40 -2.95 11.54
N GLU A 238 -9.57 -2.87 12.85
CA GLU A 238 -10.85 -3.14 13.54
C GLU A 238 -12.00 -2.30 12.98
N PHE A 239 -11.77 -1.01 12.72
CA PHE A 239 -12.78 -0.12 12.16
C PHE A 239 -13.27 -0.60 10.80
N PHE A 240 -12.34 -0.88 9.88
CA PHE A 240 -12.71 -1.34 8.53
C PHE A 240 -13.22 -2.78 8.53
N GLY A 241 -12.68 -3.64 9.38
CA GLY A 241 -13.15 -5.01 9.55
C GLY A 241 -14.61 -5.09 10.00
N ASN A 242 -15.01 -4.24 10.96
CA ASN A 242 -16.39 -4.18 11.41
C ASN A 242 -17.36 -3.71 10.31
N LEU A 243 -16.90 -2.88 9.37
CA LEU A 243 -17.72 -2.48 8.22
C LEU A 243 -18.02 -3.65 7.27
N LEU A 244 -17.15 -4.65 7.21
CA LEU A 244 -17.38 -5.85 6.39
C LEU A 244 -18.61 -6.66 6.84
N GLU A 245 -19.05 -6.53 8.10
CA GLU A 245 -20.28 -7.17 8.59
C GLU A 245 -21.55 -6.66 7.87
N HIS A 246 -21.48 -5.48 7.25
CA HIS A 246 -22.57 -4.87 6.49
C HIS A 246 -22.54 -5.21 4.99
N LEU A 247 -21.60 -6.07 4.57
CA LEU A 247 -21.34 -6.41 3.17
C LEU A 247 -21.42 -7.93 2.96
N PRO A 248 -21.61 -8.37 1.71
CA PRO A 248 -21.51 -9.79 1.38
C PRO A 248 -20.15 -10.39 1.77
N LYS A 249 -20.15 -11.64 2.21
CA LYS A 249 -18.94 -12.33 2.70
C LYS A 249 -17.86 -12.51 1.62
N ASP A 250 -18.26 -12.50 0.37
CA ASP A 250 -17.42 -12.61 -0.82
C ASP A 250 -16.98 -11.25 -1.40
N PHE A 251 -17.27 -10.14 -0.70
CA PHE A 251 -16.81 -8.82 -1.10
C PHE A 251 -15.29 -8.78 -1.16
N LYS A 252 -14.76 -8.42 -2.34
CA LYS A 252 -13.33 -8.34 -2.63
C LYS A 252 -12.69 -7.13 -1.93
N PHE A 253 -12.41 -7.26 -0.65
CA PHE A 253 -11.82 -6.20 0.18
C PHE A 253 -10.33 -6.49 0.43
N VAL A 254 -9.45 -5.51 0.16
CA VAL A 254 -8.01 -5.65 0.35
C VAL A 254 -7.53 -4.73 1.48
N PHE A 255 -7.06 -5.34 2.57
CA PHE A 255 -6.40 -4.61 3.66
C PHE A 255 -5.02 -4.13 3.20
N GLY A 256 -4.90 -2.86 2.83
CA GLY A 256 -3.63 -2.26 2.43
C GLY A 256 -2.62 -2.29 3.58
N HIS A 257 -1.36 -2.56 3.27
CA HIS A 257 -0.26 -2.70 4.24
C HIS A 257 -0.49 -3.81 5.29
N SER A 258 -1.44 -4.72 5.05
CA SER A 258 -1.88 -5.73 6.03
C SER A 258 -2.07 -5.14 7.44
N GLY A 259 -2.55 -3.89 7.52
CA GLY A 259 -2.79 -3.23 8.79
C GLY A 259 -1.53 -2.74 9.52
N ILE A 260 -0.37 -2.73 8.89
CA ILE A 260 0.93 -2.35 9.49
C ILE A 260 1.22 -3.19 10.74
N SER A 261 1.01 -2.66 11.94
CA SER A 261 1.23 -3.39 13.21
C SER A 261 0.03 -4.25 13.66
N GLU A 262 -1.06 -4.26 12.89
CA GLU A 262 -2.30 -5.00 13.22
C GLU A 262 -2.49 -6.25 12.33
N TYR A 263 -1.41 -6.79 11.74
CA TYR A 263 -1.49 -7.92 10.81
C TYR A 263 -2.14 -9.19 11.40
N GLN A 264 -2.01 -9.43 12.72
CA GLN A 264 -2.71 -10.52 13.39
C GLN A 264 -4.23 -10.33 13.36
N LEU A 265 -4.70 -9.08 13.48
CA LEU A 265 -6.11 -8.76 13.38
C LEU A 265 -6.60 -8.89 11.93
N VAL A 266 -5.77 -8.54 10.94
CA VAL A 266 -6.05 -8.81 9.53
C VAL A 266 -6.22 -10.31 9.29
N ALA A 267 -5.33 -11.17 9.80
CA ALA A 267 -5.47 -12.63 9.71
C ALA A 267 -6.82 -13.12 10.24
N LYS A 268 -7.30 -12.55 11.35
CA LYS A 268 -8.63 -12.87 11.90
C LYS A 268 -9.73 -12.52 10.89
N TYR A 269 -9.74 -11.31 10.34
CA TYR A 269 -10.76 -10.89 9.37
C TYR A 269 -10.69 -11.68 8.07
N LEU A 270 -9.51 -12.08 7.60
CA LEU A 270 -9.39 -12.96 6.44
C LEU A 270 -10.06 -14.33 6.67
N LYS A 271 -10.03 -14.86 7.90
CA LYS A 271 -10.76 -16.10 8.26
C LYS A 271 -12.27 -15.91 8.28
N GLU A 272 -12.74 -14.74 8.73
CA GLU A 272 -14.17 -14.44 8.87
C GLU A 272 -14.84 -14.02 7.55
N PHE A 273 -14.07 -13.40 6.64
CA PHE A 273 -14.55 -12.86 5.36
C PHE A 273 -13.73 -13.45 4.20
N PRO A 274 -14.20 -14.53 3.57
CA PRO A 274 -13.46 -15.25 2.52
C PRO A 274 -13.17 -14.43 1.27
N GLY A 275 -13.93 -13.36 1.00
CA GLY A 275 -13.65 -12.40 -0.08
C GLY A 275 -12.54 -11.39 0.24
N SER A 276 -12.01 -11.36 1.47
CA SER A 276 -10.97 -10.40 1.85
C SER A 276 -9.55 -10.87 1.55
N TYR A 277 -8.68 -9.90 1.31
CA TYR A 277 -7.26 -10.06 0.96
C TYR A 277 -6.38 -9.18 1.83
N ALA A 278 -5.09 -9.48 1.91
CA ALA A 278 -4.08 -8.67 2.57
C ALA A 278 -2.97 -8.29 1.58
N GLU A 279 -2.67 -7.00 1.44
CA GLU A 279 -1.58 -6.50 0.63
C GLU A 279 -0.35 -6.24 1.52
N LEU A 280 0.83 -6.70 1.10
CA LEU A 280 1.99 -6.95 1.95
C LEU A 280 3.00 -5.79 2.07
N SER A 281 2.75 -4.62 1.48
CA SER A 281 3.65 -3.48 1.69
C SER A 281 3.80 -3.17 3.18
N CYS A 282 4.94 -2.65 3.56
CA CYS A 282 5.30 -2.36 4.95
C CYS A 282 5.41 -3.57 5.90
N GLN A 283 5.29 -4.81 5.41
CA GLN A 283 5.39 -6.00 6.24
C GLN A 283 6.83 -6.54 6.32
N SER A 284 7.17 -7.17 7.44
CA SER A 284 8.41 -7.93 7.61
C SER A 284 8.27 -9.35 7.08
N ALA A 285 9.40 -10.05 6.83
CA ALA A 285 9.35 -11.46 6.47
C ALA A 285 8.64 -12.31 7.53
N ALA A 286 8.84 -11.99 8.82
CA ALA A 286 8.19 -12.70 9.93
C ALA A 286 6.68 -12.50 9.94
N SER A 287 6.17 -11.28 9.71
CA SER A 287 4.73 -11.03 9.63
C SER A 287 4.09 -11.63 8.38
N ILE A 288 4.82 -11.65 7.24
CA ILE A 288 4.37 -12.35 6.03
C ILE A 288 4.27 -13.86 6.30
N ARG A 289 5.29 -14.47 6.91
CA ARG A 289 5.26 -15.89 7.27
C ARG A 289 4.11 -16.20 8.22
N TYR A 290 3.89 -15.34 9.23
CA TYR A 290 2.73 -15.48 10.13
C TYR A 290 1.40 -15.50 9.36
N LEU A 291 1.22 -14.58 8.39
CA LEU A 291 0.00 -14.55 7.58
C LEU A 291 -0.15 -15.83 6.76
N ILE A 292 0.92 -16.32 6.12
CA ILE A 292 0.90 -17.60 5.38
C ILE A 292 0.49 -18.75 6.31
N ASP A 293 1.09 -18.85 7.50
CA ASP A 293 0.80 -19.92 8.46
C ASP A 293 -0.64 -19.89 8.99
N GLU A 294 -1.21 -18.67 9.14
CA GLU A 294 -2.54 -18.50 9.72
C GLU A 294 -3.69 -18.61 8.72
N VAL A 295 -3.50 -18.14 7.47
CA VAL A 295 -4.60 -17.97 6.50
C VAL A 295 -4.32 -18.59 5.12
N GLY A 296 -3.16 -19.21 4.93
CA GLY A 296 -2.69 -19.62 3.61
C GLY A 296 -2.15 -18.44 2.79
N TYR A 297 -1.69 -18.72 1.60
CA TYR A 297 -1.08 -17.74 0.70
C TYR A 297 -2.04 -17.22 -0.38
N GLU A 298 -3.18 -17.84 -0.59
CA GLU A 298 -4.08 -17.63 -1.73
C GLU A 298 -4.77 -16.26 -1.71
N ARG A 299 -4.67 -15.53 -0.60
CA ARG A 299 -5.28 -14.20 -0.44
C ARG A 299 -4.28 -13.14 0.01
N LEU A 300 -2.98 -13.42 -0.17
CA LEU A 300 -1.91 -12.46 0.08
C LEU A 300 -1.44 -11.88 -1.26
N LEU A 301 -1.26 -10.56 -1.32
CA LEU A 301 -0.91 -9.82 -2.54
C LEU A 301 0.41 -9.09 -2.34
N PHE A 302 1.36 -9.29 -3.25
CA PHE A 302 2.56 -8.47 -3.26
C PHE A 302 2.20 -7.02 -3.62
N GLY A 303 2.66 -6.07 -2.83
CA GLY A 303 2.61 -4.64 -3.09
C GLY A 303 3.78 -3.94 -2.41
N SER A 304 4.26 -2.86 -2.99
CA SER A 304 5.45 -2.17 -2.49
C SER A 304 5.16 -0.86 -1.79
N ASP A 305 4.04 -0.22 -2.09
CA ASP A 305 3.76 1.19 -1.76
C ASP A 305 4.76 2.16 -2.43
N TRP A 306 5.34 1.73 -3.59
CA TRP A 306 6.24 2.59 -4.37
C TRP A 306 5.54 3.91 -4.77
N PRO A 307 6.19 5.08 -4.71
CA PRO A 307 7.58 5.33 -4.40
C PRO A 307 7.85 5.66 -2.91
N ALA A 308 6.89 5.43 -2.01
CA ALA A 308 7.12 5.61 -0.58
C ALA A 308 8.19 4.64 -0.06
N LEU A 309 8.21 3.43 -0.61
CA LEU A 309 9.22 2.41 -0.34
C LEU A 309 9.81 1.86 -1.65
N PRO A 310 11.07 1.40 -1.67
CA PRO A 310 11.63 0.67 -2.80
C PRO A 310 10.89 -0.65 -3.06
N GLN A 311 10.57 -0.97 -4.30
CA GLN A 311 9.94 -2.24 -4.67
C GLN A 311 10.76 -3.45 -4.20
N ALA A 312 12.08 -3.40 -4.36
CA ALA A 312 13.00 -4.43 -3.89
C ALA A 312 12.83 -4.77 -2.40
N LEU A 313 12.45 -3.80 -1.59
CA LEU A 313 12.42 -3.96 -0.13
C LEU A 313 11.29 -4.91 0.30
N THR A 314 10.07 -4.71 -0.17
CA THR A 314 8.96 -5.66 0.08
C THR A 314 9.19 -6.98 -0.64
N LEU A 315 9.73 -6.94 -1.87
CA LEU A 315 10.02 -8.15 -2.64
C LEU A 315 11.02 -9.06 -1.90
N SER A 316 12.10 -8.49 -1.35
CA SER A 316 13.06 -9.26 -0.54
C SER A 316 12.41 -9.92 0.68
N ARG A 317 11.41 -9.29 1.28
CA ARG A 317 10.66 -9.84 2.42
C ARG A 317 9.77 -11.01 2.01
N VAL A 318 9.11 -10.92 0.86
CA VAL A 318 8.33 -12.04 0.31
C VAL A 318 9.26 -13.21 -0.02
N LEU A 319 10.39 -12.98 -0.71
CA LEU A 319 11.37 -14.02 -1.02
C LEU A 319 11.89 -14.71 0.24
N LEU A 320 12.19 -13.95 1.30
CA LEU A 320 12.66 -14.52 2.57
C LEU A 320 11.55 -15.31 3.29
N ALA A 321 10.33 -14.83 3.29
CA ALA A 321 9.20 -15.50 3.93
C ALA A 321 8.79 -16.80 3.20
N THR A 322 9.10 -16.89 1.90
CA THR A 322 8.75 -18.04 1.02
C THR A 322 9.97 -18.80 0.55
N GLU A 323 11.08 -18.77 1.29
CA GLU A 323 12.38 -19.32 0.85
C GLU A 323 12.32 -20.78 0.44
N ASN A 324 11.52 -21.60 1.13
CA ASN A 324 11.31 -23.01 0.88
C ASN A 324 9.89 -23.34 0.39
N ASP A 325 9.17 -22.35 -0.14
CA ASP A 325 7.75 -22.44 -0.50
C ASP A 325 7.53 -21.70 -1.83
N GLU A 326 7.88 -22.36 -2.92
CA GLU A 326 7.79 -21.79 -4.27
C GLU A 326 6.33 -21.53 -4.69
N GLU A 327 5.42 -22.41 -4.29
CA GLU A 327 4.00 -22.27 -4.58
C GLU A 327 3.42 -21.01 -3.93
N ALA A 328 3.70 -20.81 -2.64
CA ALA A 328 3.29 -19.57 -1.94
C ALA A 328 3.91 -18.33 -2.60
N ARG A 329 5.18 -18.41 -3.04
CA ARG A 329 5.86 -17.32 -3.74
C ARG A 329 5.15 -16.92 -5.02
N GLU A 330 4.86 -17.89 -5.89
CA GLU A 330 4.16 -17.65 -7.15
C GLU A 330 2.76 -17.06 -6.94
N HIS A 331 2.03 -17.59 -5.97
CA HIS A 331 0.72 -17.08 -5.62
C HIS A 331 0.77 -15.63 -5.16
N ILE A 332 1.63 -15.30 -4.20
CA ILE A 332 1.76 -13.97 -3.62
C ILE A 332 2.24 -12.95 -4.66
N LEU A 333 3.22 -13.32 -5.50
CA LEU A 333 3.83 -12.40 -6.45
C LEU A 333 2.96 -12.17 -7.70
N TYR A 334 2.17 -13.17 -8.12
CA TYR A 334 1.45 -13.08 -9.38
C TYR A 334 0.04 -13.66 -9.37
N LYS A 335 -0.15 -14.95 -9.02
CA LYS A 335 -1.39 -15.68 -9.29
C LYS A 335 -2.59 -15.03 -8.61
N ASN A 336 -2.47 -14.69 -7.33
CA ASN A 336 -3.57 -14.08 -6.57
C ASN A 336 -4.02 -12.73 -7.16
N ALA A 337 -3.05 -11.88 -7.55
CA ALA A 337 -3.36 -10.61 -8.19
C ALA A 337 -3.99 -10.81 -9.57
N SER A 338 -3.47 -11.78 -10.36
CA SER A 338 -4.00 -12.13 -11.68
C SER A 338 -5.45 -12.61 -11.60
N GLU A 339 -5.77 -13.48 -10.66
CA GLU A 339 -7.15 -13.97 -10.42
C GLU A 339 -8.07 -12.86 -9.96
N LEU A 340 -7.65 -12.08 -8.96
CA LEU A 340 -8.45 -10.97 -8.42
C LEU A 340 -8.78 -9.91 -9.46
N LEU A 341 -7.86 -9.65 -10.41
CA LEU A 341 -7.99 -8.64 -11.47
C LEU A 341 -8.57 -9.20 -12.78
N CYS A 342 -8.85 -10.48 -12.85
CA CYS A 342 -9.35 -11.18 -14.04
C CYS A 342 -8.44 -10.95 -15.27
N LEU A 343 -7.16 -11.36 -15.17
CA LEU A 343 -6.14 -11.23 -16.22
C LEU A 343 -5.95 -12.50 -17.03
#